data_5d3bcaeffb1999c985ca5c3c60a652b4
#
_entry.id   5d3bcaeffb1999c985ca5c3c60a652b4
#
_cell.length_a   1.000
_cell.length_b   1.000
_cell.length_c   1.000
_cell.angle_alpha   90.00
_cell.angle_beta   90.00
_cell.angle_gamma   90.00
#
_symmetry.space_group_name_H-M   'P 1'
#
loop_
_entity.id
_entity.type
_entity.pdbx_description
1 polymer ?
#
loop_
_entity_poly.entity_id
_entity_poly.type
_entity_poly.pdbx_seq_one_letter_code
_entity_poly.pdbx_strand_id
1 'polypeptide(L)'
;MIYGKPDWIQNIPHFSHPEIEKLDEEGNYKKMLPIYPSSEVLKKNGIDNRFFISLISNLLEISDKEFAEFIPEEIIQKLHLLDRKTASYYVHQPETIAEADLGLIRFKYEEMLAFQWTMECRRKNYKTQKAPVFEKVGEKFHEFYSQYLPFELTDAQKRVIREIRKDCAKPFQMNRLLQGDVGSGKTIVAFLTMLLAIDNNYQCALMAPTEILATQHYQTIVKWAEPLQIEVALLTGSTKEKQKQYIIHGLLNNQIKILIGTHALIEDYVQFANLGLTIIDEQHKFGVEQRAQLWKKRSDWYPHNLVMTATPIPRTLALTLYGDLDLSIIDQLPKGRKPIVTKIVMESQRLQLFGFIKKHLQQGRQVYFIYPLVEESMKLDLIAVKQGYEAIQRSFPNVRVGIVHGKMKPEDKDAEMLRFKKGETQILVSTTVIEVGVDVPNASIMVIENAERFGLSQLHQLRGRVGRGQHQSYCFLIPNKINPNTQKRLEAMEQFSDGFKISEIDLQLRGPGDFLGTRQSGLPKFHSINITHDTTIIEESKKVIKEYLENPSSFNKDFIEFIQIFQQKMNLDRINA
;
A
#
# COMPACT_ATOMS: atom_id res chain seq x y z
N MET A 1 15.43 -41.19 -23.51
CA MET A 1 15.50 -39.72 -23.38
C MET A 1 15.96 -39.37 -22.00
N ILE A 2 16.68 -38.25 -21.83
CA ILE A 2 17.23 -37.81 -20.55
C ILE A 2 16.60 -36.44 -20.20
N TYR A 3 15.99 -36.32 -19.02
CA TYR A 3 15.38 -35.10 -18.53
C TYR A 3 16.13 -34.64 -17.29
N GLY A 4 16.36 -33.34 -17.16
CA GLY A 4 16.98 -32.75 -15.96
C GLY A 4 17.33 -31.29 -16.19
N LYS A 5 17.62 -30.60 -15.10
CA LYS A 5 18.14 -29.22 -15.15
C LYS A 5 19.64 -29.30 -15.45
N PRO A 6 20.12 -28.73 -16.56
CA PRO A 6 21.53 -28.73 -16.86
C PRO A 6 22.25 -27.75 -15.93
N ASP A 7 23.30 -28.20 -15.25
CA ASP A 7 24.30 -27.38 -14.58
C ASP A 7 25.53 -27.25 -15.47
N TRP A 8 26.14 -26.08 -15.51
CA TRP A 8 27.29 -25.84 -16.37
C TRP A 8 28.59 -25.87 -15.53
N ILE A 9 29.41 -26.90 -15.77
CA ILE A 9 30.74 -27.04 -15.17
C ILE A 9 31.76 -26.92 -16.30
N GLN A 10 32.61 -25.89 -16.24
CA GLN A 10 33.65 -25.61 -17.26
C GLN A 10 33.09 -25.57 -18.72
N ASN A 11 31.94 -24.94 -18.91
CA ASN A 11 31.22 -24.89 -20.20
C ASN A 11 30.72 -26.23 -20.75
N ILE A 12 30.68 -27.28 -19.93
CA ILE A 12 30.11 -28.58 -20.28
C ILE A 12 28.79 -28.73 -19.52
N PRO A 13 27.65 -29.05 -20.19
CA PRO A 13 26.40 -29.29 -19.51
C PRO A 13 26.44 -30.61 -18.74
N HIS A 14 26.19 -30.55 -17.44
CA HIS A 14 26.03 -31.70 -16.56
C HIS A 14 24.58 -31.80 -16.08
N PHE A 15 24.05 -33.01 -16.09
CA PHE A 15 22.75 -33.27 -15.49
C PHE A 15 22.94 -33.96 -14.13
N SER A 16 22.61 -33.25 -13.06
CA SER A 16 22.62 -33.80 -11.70
C SER A 16 21.34 -34.60 -11.48
N HIS A 17 21.42 -35.91 -11.29
CA HIS A 17 20.28 -36.82 -11.10
C HIS A 17 19.26 -36.77 -12.26
N PRO A 18 19.64 -37.05 -13.52
CA PRO A 18 18.72 -36.99 -14.63
C PRO A 18 17.67 -38.12 -14.53
N GLU A 19 16.45 -37.83 -14.92
CA GLU A 19 15.43 -38.82 -15.16
C GLU A 19 15.67 -39.46 -16.56
N ILE A 20 15.70 -40.77 -16.62
CA ILE A 20 15.92 -41.51 -17.88
C ILE A 20 14.63 -42.20 -18.25
N GLU A 21 14.12 -41.92 -19.43
CA GLU A 21 12.93 -42.56 -20.00
C GLU A 21 13.28 -43.34 -21.25
N LYS A 22 12.78 -44.59 -21.35
CA LYS A 22 12.90 -45.35 -22.59
C LYS A 22 11.91 -44.79 -23.60
N LEU A 23 12.34 -44.64 -24.83
CA LEU A 23 11.45 -44.38 -25.96
C LEU A 23 10.55 -45.60 -26.21
N ASP A 24 9.32 -45.37 -26.67
CA ASP A 24 8.46 -46.45 -27.15
C ASP A 24 9.02 -47.10 -28.43
N GLU A 25 8.38 -48.17 -28.88
CA GLU A 25 8.83 -48.90 -30.06
C GLU A 25 8.80 -48.08 -31.36
N GLU A 26 8.02 -46.97 -31.36
CA GLU A 26 7.92 -46.02 -32.48
C GLU A 26 8.87 -44.85 -32.35
N GLY A 27 9.65 -44.78 -31.28
CA GLY A 27 10.57 -43.66 -30.99
C GLY A 27 9.87 -42.38 -30.53
N ASN A 28 8.59 -42.46 -30.16
CA ASN A 28 7.82 -41.32 -29.68
C ASN A 28 8.12 -41.02 -28.21
N TYR A 29 8.08 -39.77 -27.87
CA TYR A 29 8.17 -39.28 -26.50
C TYR A 29 7.16 -38.14 -26.28
N LYS A 30 6.65 -37.99 -25.06
CA LYS A 30 5.84 -36.83 -24.72
C LYS A 30 6.74 -35.59 -24.75
N LYS A 31 6.44 -34.66 -25.67
CA LYS A 31 7.24 -33.44 -25.88
C LYS A 31 7.27 -32.53 -24.65
N MET A 32 6.22 -32.57 -23.84
CA MET A 32 6.10 -31.78 -22.62
C MET A 32 5.50 -32.60 -21.47
N LEU A 33 6.05 -32.44 -20.28
CA LEU A 33 5.56 -33.06 -19.05
C LEU A 33 5.38 -31.98 -17.96
N PRO A 34 4.26 -32.00 -17.24
CA PRO A 34 4.06 -31.12 -16.10
C PRO A 34 4.99 -31.49 -14.95
N ILE A 35 5.43 -30.48 -14.18
CA ILE A 35 6.21 -30.68 -12.96
C ILE A 35 5.33 -30.29 -11.79
N TYR A 36 4.97 -31.28 -10.97
CA TYR A 36 4.15 -31.05 -9.77
C TYR A 36 5.00 -30.73 -8.54
N PRO A 37 4.50 -29.86 -7.64
CA PRO A 37 5.14 -29.62 -6.36
C PRO A 37 5.32 -30.92 -5.58
N SER A 38 6.52 -31.17 -5.06
CA SER A 38 6.83 -32.35 -4.27
C SER A 38 7.63 -31.97 -3.03
N SER A 39 7.63 -32.84 -2.02
CA SER A 39 8.45 -32.71 -0.81
C SER A 39 9.32 -33.95 -0.64
N GLU A 40 10.38 -33.86 0.17
CA GLU A 40 11.22 -35.01 0.49
C GLU A 40 10.43 -36.16 1.13
N VAL A 41 9.39 -35.84 1.91
CA VAL A 41 8.53 -36.84 2.54
C VAL A 41 7.72 -37.60 1.50
N LEU A 42 7.16 -36.92 0.51
CA LEU A 42 6.41 -37.54 -0.59
C LEU A 42 7.33 -38.43 -1.42
N LYS A 43 8.50 -37.94 -1.81
CA LYS A 43 9.49 -38.72 -2.58
C LYS A 43 9.95 -39.99 -1.87
N LYS A 44 10.20 -39.93 -0.54
CA LYS A 44 10.55 -41.10 0.28
C LYS A 44 9.45 -42.14 0.34
N ASN A 45 8.19 -41.74 0.15
CA ASN A 45 7.03 -42.65 0.12
C ASN A 45 6.65 -43.10 -1.32
N GLY A 46 7.52 -42.87 -2.29
CA GLY A 46 7.29 -43.27 -3.70
C GLY A 46 6.30 -42.39 -4.46
N ILE A 47 5.92 -41.24 -3.89
CA ILE A 47 5.02 -40.25 -4.51
C ILE A 47 5.89 -39.22 -5.24
N ASP A 48 6.31 -39.55 -6.43
CA ASP A 48 7.11 -38.70 -7.30
C ASP A 48 6.26 -37.98 -8.38
N ASN A 49 6.92 -37.30 -9.30
CA ASN A 49 6.25 -36.59 -10.38
C ASN A 49 5.49 -37.53 -11.32
N ARG A 50 6.00 -38.74 -11.55
CA ARG A 50 5.37 -39.76 -12.43
C ARG A 50 4.06 -40.26 -11.82
N PHE A 51 4.04 -40.46 -10.51
CA PHE A 51 2.82 -40.81 -9.79
C PHE A 51 1.72 -39.76 -10.01
N PHE A 52 2.05 -38.47 -9.86
CA PHE A 52 1.08 -37.40 -10.09
C PHE A 52 0.63 -37.34 -11.56
N ILE A 53 1.54 -37.48 -12.51
CA ILE A 53 1.19 -37.50 -13.94
C ILE A 53 0.19 -38.64 -14.22
N SER A 54 0.46 -39.86 -13.75
CA SER A 54 -0.43 -41.00 -13.94
C SER A 54 -1.78 -40.82 -13.26
N LEU A 55 -1.77 -40.35 -12.03
CA LEU A 55 -3.00 -40.09 -11.26
C LEU A 55 -3.91 -39.07 -11.97
N ILE A 56 -3.33 -37.95 -12.41
CA ILE A 56 -4.10 -36.88 -13.06
C ILE A 56 -4.55 -37.30 -14.47
N SER A 57 -3.72 -38.05 -15.22
CA SER A 57 -4.13 -38.61 -16.49
C SER A 57 -5.38 -39.47 -16.34
N ASN A 58 -5.37 -40.38 -15.38
CA ASN A 58 -6.53 -41.25 -15.11
C ASN A 58 -7.75 -40.43 -14.65
N LEU A 59 -7.55 -39.40 -13.85
CA LEU A 59 -8.64 -38.51 -13.40
C LEU A 59 -9.29 -37.78 -14.58
N LEU A 60 -8.49 -37.27 -15.51
CA LEU A 60 -8.99 -36.56 -16.68
C LEU A 60 -9.82 -37.47 -17.62
N GLU A 61 -9.52 -38.78 -17.65
CA GLU A 61 -10.24 -39.76 -18.47
C GLU A 61 -11.58 -40.22 -17.84
N ILE A 62 -11.64 -40.32 -16.50
CA ILE A 62 -12.76 -40.93 -15.77
C ILE A 62 -13.89 -39.93 -15.49
N SER A 63 -13.59 -38.65 -15.40
CA SER A 63 -14.51 -37.68 -14.73
C SER A 63 -15.02 -36.58 -15.65
N ASP A 64 -16.09 -36.85 -16.41
CA ASP A 64 -16.77 -35.80 -17.18
C ASP A 64 -17.59 -34.84 -16.29
N LYS A 65 -18.14 -35.31 -15.16
CA LYS A 65 -18.98 -34.49 -14.28
C LYS A 65 -18.22 -33.50 -13.43
N GLU A 66 -16.98 -33.84 -13.06
CA GLU A 66 -16.13 -33.03 -12.21
C GLU A 66 -15.57 -31.79 -12.95
N PHE A 67 -15.58 -31.83 -14.29
CA PHE A 67 -15.16 -30.74 -15.16
C PHE A 67 -16.35 -29.92 -15.69
N ALA A 68 -17.52 -30.00 -15.02
CA ALA A 68 -18.67 -29.20 -15.39
C ALA A 68 -18.34 -27.71 -15.43
N GLU A 69 -18.81 -27.04 -16.48
CA GLU A 69 -18.65 -25.62 -16.63
C GLU A 69 -19.56 -24.87 -15.69
N PHE A 70 -19.01 -23.96 -14.90
CA PHE A 70 -19.76 -23.12 -13.97
C PHE A 70 -19.73 -21.64 -14.35
N ILE A 71 -18.76 -21.20 -15.18
CA ILE A 71 -18.76 -19.82 -15.68
C ILE A 71 -19.88 -19.66 -16.70
N PRO A 72 -20.71 -18.61 -16.58
CA PRO A 72 -21.77 -18.34 -17.56
C PRO A 72 -21.22 -18.25 -18.98
N GLU A 73 -21.96 -18.85 -19.92
CA GLU A 73 -21.58 -18.90 -21.35
C GLU A 73 -21.31 -17.49 -21.92
N GLU A 74 -22.08 -16.49 -21.51
CA GLU A 74 -21.88 -15.10 -21.91
C GLU A 74 -20.49 -14.56 -21.53
N ILE A 75 -19.97 -14.98 -20.36
CA ILE A 75 -18.64 -14.59 -19.89
C ILE A 75 -17.56 -15.33 -20.67
N ILE A 76 -17.76 -16.63 -20.92
CA ILE A 76 -16.84 -17.46 -21.69
C ILE A 76 -16.65 -16.89 -23.10
N GLN A 77 -17.76 -16.58 -23.79
CA GLN A 77 -17.72 -16.00 -25.13
C GLN A 77 -17.07 -14.61 -25.15
N LYS A 78 -17.41 -13.77 -24.17
CA LYS A 78 -16.89 -12.39 -24.09
C LYS A 78 -15.38 -12.34 -23.85
N LEU A 79 -14.86 -13.28 -23.05
CA LEU A 79 -13.44 -13.35 -22.71
C LEU A 79 -12.68 -14.36 -23.58
N HIS A 80 -13.34 -14.99 -24.57
CA HIS A 80 -12.77 -16.01 -25.45
C HIS A 80 -12.07 -17.14 -24.68
N LEU A 81 -12.69 -17.62 -23.60
CA LEU A 81 -12.11 -18.64 -22.74
C LEU A 81 -12.34 -20.04 -23.30
N LEU A 82 -11.39 -20.93 -23.05
CA LEU A 82 -11.59 -22.36 -23.24
C LEU A 82 -12.63 -22.89 -22.24
N ASP A 83 -13.34 -23.96 -22.60
CA ASP A 83 -14.12 -24.72 -21.63
C ASP A 83 -13.19 -25.35 -20.57
N ARG A 84 -13.74 -25.62 -19.40
CA ARG A 84 -12.94 -26.06 -18.25
C ARG A 84 -12.25 -27.40 -18.48
N LYS A 85 -12.89 -28.31 -19.18
CA LYS A 85 -12.33 -29.64 -19.49
C LYS A 85 -11.12 -29.51 -20.41
N THR A 86 -11.26 -28.82 -21.54
CA THR A 86 -10.15 -28.56 -22.48
C THR A 86 -9.00 -27.81 -21.80
N ALA A 87 -9.29 -26.80 -20.98
CA ALA A 87 -8.27 -26.09 -20.23
C ALA A 87 -7.51 -26.98 -19.24
N SER A 88 -8.21 -27.91 -18.57
CA SER A 88 -7.58 -28.89 -17.68
C SER A 88 -6.65 -29.83 -18.44
N TYR A 89 -7.06 -30.31 -19.62
CA TYR A 89 -6.18 -31.09 -20.49
C TYR A 89 -4.93 -30.30 -20.91
N TYR A 90 -5.10 -29.06 -21.34
CA TYR A 90 -4.00 -28.19 -21.76
C TYR A 90 -2.99 -27.87 -20.66
N VAL A 91 -3.43 -27.76 -19.41
CA VAL A 91 -2.50 -27.53 -18.28
C VAL A 91 -1.72 -28.79 -17.91
N HIS A 92 -2.36 -29.98 -18.00
CA HIS A 92 -1.78 -31.21 -17.48
C HIS A 92 -1.17 -32.12 -18.57
N GLN A 93 -1.61 -31.99 -19.80
CA GLN A 93 -1.14 -32.80 -20.94
C GLN A 93 -1.01 -31.94 -22.21
N PRO A 94 -0.29 -30.81 -22.18
CA PRO A 94 -0.16 -29.97 -23.36
C PRO A 94 0.72 -30.64 -24.42
N GLU A 95 0.40 -30.44 -25.69
CA GLU A 95 1.28 -30.77 -26.81
C GLU A 95 2.28 -29.64 -27.08
N THR A 96 1.88 -28.40 -26.81
CA THR A 96 2.68 -27.20 -27.04
C THR A 96 2.66 -26.25 -25.81
N ILE A 97 3.66 -25.37 -25.72
CA ILE A 97 3.70 -24.31 -24.68
C ILE A 97 2.47 -23.38 -24.81
N ALA A 98 2.05 -23.10 -26.04
CA ALA A 98 0.89 -22.26 -26.31
C ALA A 98 -0.41 -22.83 -25.72
N GLU A 99 -0.61 -24.15 -25.80
CA GLU A 99 -1.75 -24.84 -25.18
C GLU A 99 -1.69 -24.75 -23.66
N ALA A 100 -0.52 -25.01 -23.08
CA ALA A 100 -0.34 -24.86 -21.62
C ALA A 100 -0.68 -23.44 -21.14
N ASP A 101 -0.23 -22.43 -21.88
CA ASP A 101 -0.51 -21.02 -21.56
C ASP A 101 -2.01 -20.70 -21.68
N LEU A 102 -2.69 -21.19 -22.73
CA LEU A 102 -4.14 -21.02 -22.89
C LEU A 102 -4.93 -21.68 -21.76
N GLY A 103 -4.55 -22.89 -21.37
CA GLY A 103 -5.13 -23.56 -20.21
C GLY A 103 -4.93 -22.79 -18.92
N LEU A 104 -3.72 -22.28 -18.67
CA LEU A 104 -3.41 -21.46 -17.51
C LEU A 104 -4.21 -20.14 -17.49
N ILE A 105 -4.39 -19.49 -18.64
CA ILE A 105 -5.20 -18.27 -18.78
C ILE A 105 -6.62 -18.53 -18.28
N ARG A 106 -7.23 -19.65 -18.63
CA ARG A 106 -8.57 -20.03 -18.16
C ARG A 106 -8.65 -20.06 -16.63
N PHE A 107 -7.71 -20.73 -15.96
CA PHE A 107 -7.69 -20.80 -14.48
C PHE A 107 -7.38 -19.47 -13.83
N LYS A 108 -6.58 -18.62 -14.46
CA LYS A 108 -6.37 -17.25 -14.02
C LYS A 108 -7.66 -16.44 -14.03
N TYR A 109 -8.46 -16.57 -15.08
CA TYR A 109 -9.78 -15.93 -15.14
C TYR A 109 -10.74 -16.49 -14.11
N GLU A 110 -10.79 -17.81 -13.89
CA GLU A 110 -11.62 -18.41 -12.84
C GLU A 110 -11.35 -17.76 -11.47
N GLU A 111 -10.08 -17.71 -11.09
CA GLU A 111 -9.66 -17.14 -9.81
C GLU A 111 -10.00 -15.66 -9.71
N MET A 112 -9.77 -14.89 -10.78
CA MET A 112 -9.99 -13.46 -10.78
C MET A 112 -11.48 -13.08 -10.87
N LEU A 113 -12.29 -13.80 -11.63
CA LEU A 113 -13.74 -13.56 -11.70
C LEU A 113 -14.41 -13.77 -10.33
N ALA A 114 -14.05 -14.87 -9.62
CA ALA A 114 -14.57 -15.12 -8.28
C ALA A 114 -14.15 -14.03 -7.28
N PHE A 115 -12.89 -13.59 -7.37
CA PHE A 115 -12.39 -12.51 -6.54
C PHE A 115 -13.10 -11.17 -6.83
N GLN A 116 -13.21 -10.78 -8.10
CA GLN A 116 -13.86 -9.53 -8.49
C GLN A 116 -15.35 -9.53 -8.14
N TRP A 117 -16.03 -10.67 -8.29
CA TRP A 117 -17.41 -10.82 -7.82
C TRP A 117 -17.54 -10.50 -6.33
N THR A 118 -16.69 -11.12 -5.51
CA THR A 118 -16.67 -10.89 -4.07
C THR A 118 -16.47 -9.41 -3.72
N MET A 119 -15.54 -8.74 -4.40
CA MET A 119 -15.26 -7.31 -4.18
C MET A 119 -16.43 -6.41 -4.64
N GLU A 120 -17.02 -6.69 -5.79
CA GLU A 120 -18.16 -5.88 -6.29
C GLU A 120 -19.44 -6.11 -5.45
N CYS A 121 -19.66 -7.32 -4.93
CA CYS A 121 -20.77 -7.56 -3.98
C CYS A 121 -20.56 -6.75 -2.68
N ARG A 122 -19.35 -6.71 -2.13
CA ARG A 122 -19.02 -5.85 -0.97
C ARG A 122 -19.28 -4.39 -1.28
N ARG A 123 -18.80 -3.94 -2.43
CA ARG A 123 -18.99 -2.55 -2.89
C ARG A 123 -20.48 -2.20 -3.04
N LYS A 124 -21.31 -3.13 -3.53
CA LYS A 124 -22.76 -2.95 -3.57
C LYS A 124 -23.35 -2.85 -2.17
N ASN A 125 -22.90 -3.67 -1.22
CA ASN A 125 -23.36 -3.61 0.17
C ASN A 125 -23.08 -2.25 0.82
N TYR A 126 -21.89 -1.66 0.61
CA TYR A 126 -21.62 -0.29 1.09
C TYR A 126 -22.55 0.74 0.44
N LYS A 127 -22.90 0.58 -0.83
CA LYS A 127 -23.84 1.48 -1.55
C LYS A 127 -25.30 1.31 -1.13
N THR A 128 -25.64 0.31 -0.32
CA THR A 128 -26.99 0.18 0.29
C THR A 128 -27.07 0.79 1.69
N GLN A 129 -25.92 1.08 2.31
CA GLN A 129 -25.87 1.66 3.65
C GLN A 129 -26.21 3.14 3.57
N LYS A 130 -27.23 3.55 4.34
CA LYS A 130 -27.62 4.96 4.44
C LYS A 130 -26.46 5.79 4.96
N ALA A 131 -26.22 6.93 4.33
CA ALA A 131 -25.22 7.89 4.73
C ALA A 131 -25.79 9.32 4.71
N PRO A 132 -25.17 10.26 5.43
CA PRO A 132 -25.55 11.66 5.34
C PRO A 132 -25.31 12.19 3.92
N VAL A 133 -26.17 13.09 3.46
CA VAL A 133 -26.07 13.71 2.14
C VAL A 133 -25.46 15.09 2.30
N PHE A 134 -24.32 15.34 1.65
CA PHE A 134 -23.70 16.67 1.62
C PHE A 134 -24.12 17.41 0.35
N GLU A 135 -25.32 17.98 0.39
CA GLU A 135 -25.91 18.66 -0.78
C GLU A 135 -25.22 20.00 -1.06
N LYS A 136 -24.93 20.75 0.01
CA LYS A 136 -24.46 22.13 -0.10
C LYS A 136 -22.95 22.21 -0.11
N VAL A 137 -22.42 23.02 -1.01
CA VAL A 137 -21.10 23.64 -0.86
C VAL A 137 -21.37 24.99 -0.22
N GLY A 138 -21.14 25.08 1.10
CA GLY A 138 -21.57 26.22 1.88
C GLY A 138 -20.53 27.34 2.01
N GLU A 139 -20.82 28.27 2.90
CA GLU A 139 -20.02 29.50 3.08
C GLU A 139 -18.59 29.19 3.54
N LYS A 140 -18.39 28.25 4.49
CA LYS A 140 -17.05 27.93 5.03
C LYS A 140 -16.13 27.33 3.96
N PHE A 141 -16.66 26.50 3.08
CA PHE A 141 -15.91 25.98 1.95
C PHE A 141 -15.52 27.10 0.99
N HIS A 142 -16.46 27.96 0.60
CA HIS A 142 -16.21 29.06 -0.32
C HIS A 142 -15.25 30.09 0.27
N GLU A 143 -15.42 30.47 1.51
CA GLU A 143 -14.56 31.41 2.21
C GLU A 143 -13.11 30.90 2.29
N PHE A 144 -12.92 29.63 2.72
CA PHE A 144 -11.60 29.03 2.75
C PHE A 144 -10.96 28.97 1.36
N TYR A 145 -11.71 28.49 0.37
CA TYR A 145 -11.21 28.32 -0.98
C TYR A 145 -10.79 29.63 -1.63
N SER A 146 -11.53 30.73 -1.40
CA SER A 146 -11.28 32.03 -2.03
C SER A 146 -10.28 32.91 -1.25
N GLN A 147 -10.21 32.79 0.09
CA GLN A 147 -9.48 33.76 0.93
C GLN A 147 -8.32 33.14 1.72
N TYR A 148 -8.46 31.90 2.18
CA TYR A 148 -7.51 31.29 3.12
C TYR A 148 -6.73 30.11 2.54
N LEU A 149 -6.96 29.74 1.29
CA LEU A 149 -6.22 28.65 0.64
C LEU A 149 -4.74 29.03 0.52
N PRO A 150 -3.81 28.31 1.17
CA PRO A 150 -2.41 28.73 1.25
C PRO A 150 -1.63 28.60 -0.06
N PHE A 151 -2.19 27.94 -1.07
CA PHE A 151 -1.59 27.72 -2.39
C PHE A 151 -2.67 27.32 -3.43
N GLU A 152 -2.38 27.54 -4.70
CA GLU A 152 -3.26 27.10 -5.77
C GLU A 152 -3.33 25.57 -5.85
N LEU A 153 -4.55 25.01 -5.91
CA LEU A 153 -4.74 23.58 -6.07
C LEU A 153 -4.33 23.12 -7.46
N THR A 154 -3.70 21.94 -7.52
CA THR A 154 -3.42 21.26 -8.80
C THR A 154 -4.71 20.74 -9.43
N ASP A 155 -4.68 20.48 -10.73
CA ASP A 155 -5.85 19.94 -11.44
C ASP A 155 -6.23 18.55 -10.91
N ALA A 156 -5.24 17.74 -10.49
CA ALA A 156 -5.48 16.47 -9.85
C ALA A 156 -6.23 16.62 -8.51
N GLN A 157 -5.84 17.57 -7.66
CA GLN A 157 -6.54 17.86 -6.42
C GLN A 157 -7.97 18.35 -6.67
N LYS A 158 -8.17 19.24 -7.63
CA LYS A 158 -9.50 19.73 -8.05
C LYS A 158 -10.38 18.59 -8.57
N ARG A 159 -9.82 17.68 -9.37
CA ARG A 159 -10.51 16.47 -9.87
C ARG A 159 -10.97 15.60 -8.70
N VAL A 160 -10.08 15.27 -7.79
CA VAL A 160 -10.37 14.41 -6.64
C VAL A 160 -11.45 15.02 -5.73
N ILE A 161 -11.40 16.32 -5.46
CA ILE A 161 -12.43 17.01 -4.67
C ILE A 161 -13.80 16.92 -5.35
N ARG A 162 -13.87 17.04 -6.69
CA ARG A 162 -15.14 16.85 -7.44
C ARG A 162 -15.66 15.42 -7.35
N GLU A 163 -14.77 14.42 -7.42
CA GLU A 163 -15.13 13.00 -7.25
C GLU A 163 -15.73 12.75 -5.86
N ILE A 164 -15.05 13.22 -4.80
CA ILE A 164 -15.51 13.11 -3.41
C ILE A 164 -16.87 13.80 -3.23
N ARG A 165 -17.00 15.03 -3.71
CA ARG A 165 -18.26 15.79 -3.63
C ARG A 165 -19.41 15.04 -4.31
N LYS A 166 -19.17 14.50 -5.52
CA LYS A 166 -20.18 13.74 -6.27
C LYS A 166 -20.66 12.51 -5.49
N ASP A 167 -19.79 11.87 -4.73
CA ASP A 167 -20.16 10.70 -3.95
C ASP A 167 -20.84 11.08 -2.64
N CYS A 168 -20.34 12.10 -1.94
CA CYS A 168 -20.99 12.57 -0.70
C CYS A 168 -22.36 13.22 -0.92
N ALA A 169 -22.70 13.62 -2.15
CA ALA A 169 -24.04 14.12 -2.51
C ALA A 169 -25.08 13.01 -2.71
N LYS A 170 -24.70 11.72 -2.59
CA LYS A 170 -25.60 10.59 -2.69
C LYS A 170 -26.01 10.10 -1.29
N PRO A 171 -27.22 9.48 -1.14
CA PRO A 171 -27.68 8.96 0.15
C PRO A 171 -27.00 7.64 0.56
N PHE A 172 -25.82 7.36 0.02
CA PHE A 172 -25.05 6.14 0.25
C PHE A 172 -23.66 6.46 0.79
N GLN A 173 -23.12 5.54 1.57
CA GLN A 173 -21.77 5.71 2.12
C GLN A 173 -20.72 5.83 1.01
N MET A 174 -20.00 6.95 0.98
CA MET A 174 -18.76 7.04 0.23
C MET A 174 -17.68 6.24 0.99
N ASN A 175 -17.03 5.32 0.31
CA ASN A 175 -15.88 4.58 0.82
C ASN A 175 -14.74 4.70 -0.21
N ARG A 176 -13.80 5.63 0.02
CA ARG A 176 -12.84 6.06 -1.00
C ARG A 176 -11.40 6.06 -0.49
N LEU A 177 -10.50 5.49 -1.31
CA LEU A 177 -9.05 5.55 -1.11
C LEU A 177 -8.46 6.74 -1.87
N LEU A 178 -7.90 7.68 -1.14
CA LEU A 178 -7.13 8.81 -1.67
C LEU A 178 -5.65 8.46 -1.66
N GLN A 179 -5.12 8.21 -2.82
CA GLN A 179 -3.72 7.87 -3.02
C GLN A 179 -2.95 9.05 -3.63
N GLY A 180 -1.74 9.27 -3.14
CA GLY A 180 -0.87 10.32 -3.69
C GLY A 180 0.48 10.28 -3.02
N ASP A 181 1.49 10.72 -3.73
CA ASP A 181 2.87 10.75 -3.25
C ASP A 181 3.04 11.61 -1.98
N VAL A 182 4.17 11.45 -1.30
CA VAL A 182 4.53 12.28 -0.15
C VAL A 182 4.55 13.76 -0.56
N GLY A 183 3.73 14.58 0.12
CA GLY A 183 3.61 16.01 -0.18
C GLY A 183 2.77 16.33 -1.41
N SER A 184 1.94 15.42 -1.93
CA SER A 184 0.96 15.69 -2.99
C SER A 184 -0.23 16.55 -2.53
N GLY A 185 -0.33 16.85 -1.23
CA GLY A 185 -1.39 17.68 -0.66
C GLY A 185 -2.66 16.91 -0.30
N LYS A 186 -2.56 15.65 0.11
CA LYS A 186 -3.71 14.88 0.62
C LYS A 186 -4.44 15.57 1.77
N THR A 187 -3.70 16.21 2.68
CA THR A 187 -4.26 16.89 3.86
C THR A 187 -5.18 18.06 3.48
N ILE A 188 -4.87 18.83 2.42
CA ILE A 188 -5.75 19.93 1.98
C ILE A 188 -7.04 19.39 1.35
N VAL A 189 -6.96 18.27 0.61
CA VAL A 189 -8.14 17.58 0.07
C VAL A 189 -9.02 17.06 1.22
N ALA A 190 -8.40 16.46 2.24
CA ALA A 190 -9.09 16.02 3.45
C ALA A 190 -9.80 17.18 4.16
N PHE A 191 -9.12 18.32 4.34
CA PHE A 191 -9.71 19.48 4.98
C PHE A 191 -10.88 20.07 4.18
N LEU A 192 -10.74 20.22 2.87
CA LEU A 192 -11.84 20.65 2.00
C LEU A 192 -13.04 19.68 2.05
N THR A 193 -12.79 18.38 2.21
CA THR A 193 -13.85 17.38 2.44
C THR A 193 -14.51 17.56 3.82
N MET A 194 -13.73 17.91 4.85
CA MET A 194 -14.29 18.24 6.18
C MET A 194 -15.17 19.48 6.11
N LEU A 195 -14.79 20.51 5.36
CA LEU A 195 -15.61 21.70 5.17
C LEU A 195 -16.94 21.39 4.49
N LEU A 196 -16.96 20.48 3.51
CA LEU A 196 -18.22 19.99 2.92
C LEU A 196 -19.13 19.35 3.99
N ALA A 197 -18.59 18.54 4.89
CA ALA A 197 -19.37 17.92 5.96
C ALA A 197 -19.88 18.98 6.96
N ILE A 198 -19.02 19.94 7.36
CA ILE A 198 -19.36 20.99 8.33
C ILE A 198 -20.43 21.93 7.80
N ASP A 199 -20.35 22.31 6.52
CA ASP A 199 -21.36 23.14 5.85
C ASP A 199 -22.74 22.46 5.78
N ASN A 200 -22.78 21.12 5.91
CA ASN A 200 -24.00 20.32 6.01
C ASN A 200 -24.33 19.90 7.46
N ASN A 201 -23.75 20.57 8.46
CA ASN A 201 -23.97 20.35 9.89
C ASN A 201 -23.45 19.02 10.47
N TYR A 202 -22.50 18.38 9.83
CA TYR A 202 -21.90 17.14 10.31
C TYR A 202 -20.53 17.39 10.98
N GLN A 203 -20.18 16.47 11.88
CA GLN A 203 -18.87 16.41 12.53
C GLN A 203 -17.93 15.48 11.74
N CYS A 204 -16.64 15.71 11.90
CA CYS A 204 -15.59 14.96 11.23
C CYS A 204 -14.62 14.34 12.24
N ALA A 205 -14.15 13.12 11.96
CA ALA A 205 -13.08 12.46 12.70
C ALA A 205 -11.89 12.17 11.78
N LEU A 206 -10.67 12.54 12.20
CA LEU A 206 -9.44 12.18 11.50
C LEU A 206 -8.57 11.31 12.40
N MET A 207 -8.33 10.09 11.99
CA MET A 207 -7.50 9.11 12.69
C MET A 207 -6.13 9.00 12.06
N ALA A 208 -5.08 9.15 12.86
CA ALA A 208 -3.68 8.98 12.48
C ALA A 208 -3.02 7.86 13.29
N PRO A 209 -2.03 7.13 12.73
CA PRO A 209 -1.45 5.95 13.39
C PRO A 209 -0.58 6.26 14.61
N THR A 210 -0.10 7.48 14.75
CA THR A 210 0.78 7.90 15.86
C THR A 210 0.38 9.26 16.39
N GLU A 211 0.73 9.54 17.66
CA GLU A 211 0.46 10.83 18.30
C GLU A 211 1.17 11.98 17.58
N ILE A 212 2.39 11.76 17.08
CA ILE A 212 3.15 12.76 16.32
C ILE A 212 2.39 13.19 15.07
N LEU A 213 1.88 12.22 14.29
CA LEU A 213 1.08 12.50 13.10
C LEU A 213 -0.24 13.18 13.43
N ALA A 214 -0.94 12.71 14.47
CA ALA A 214 -2.17 13.33 14.93
C ALA A 214 -1.94 14.78 15.34
N THR A 215 -0.87 15.07 16.10
CA THR A 215 -0.48 16.41 16.50
C THR A 215 -0.11 17.29 15.29
N GLN A 216 0.56 16.75 14.31
CA GLN A 216 0.91 17.47 13.08
C GLN A 216 -0.34 17.82 12.25
N HIS A 217 -1.26 16.89 12.07
CA HIS A 217 -2.54 17.16 11.43
C HIS A 217 -3.32 18.23 12.21
N TYR A 218 -3.37 18.11 13.53
CA TYR A 218 -4.01 19.10 14.39
C TYR A 218 -3.42 20.50 14.20
N GLN A 219 -2.10 20.65 14.30
CA GLN A 219 -1.42 21.95 14.11
C GLN A 219 -1.68 22.57 12.74
N THR A 220 -1.78 21.75 11.71
CA THR A 220 -2.06 22.19 10.34
C THR A 220 -3.52 22.59 10.17
N ILE A 221 -4.44 21.74 10.62
CA ILE A 221 -5.87 21.93 10.44
C ILE A 221 -6.40 23.08 11.32
N VAL A 222 -5.90 23.25 12.54
CA VAL A 222 -6.25 24.39 13.40
C VAL A 222 -5.95 25.71 12.71
N LYS A 223 -4.77 25.88 12.08
CA LYS A 223 -4.41 27.11 11.35
C LYS A 223 -5.37 27.43 10.21
N TRP A 224 -5.93 26.40 9.56
CA TRP A 224 -6.89 26.55 8.46
C TRP A 224 -8.33 26.74 8.97
N ALA A 225 -8.65 26.18 10.13
CA ALA A 225 -9.97 26.21 10.75
C ALA A 225 -10.25 27.47 11.57
N GLU A 226 -9.19 28.06 12.16
CA GLU A 226 -9.28 29.24 13.04
C GLU A 226 -9.95 30.45 12.36
N PRO A 227 -9.57 30.86 11.13
CA PRO A 227 -10.23 31.97 10.44
C PRO A 227 -11.72 31.70 10.17
N LEU A 228 -12.11 30.44 10.04
CA LEU A 228 -13.49 30.01 9.80
C LEU A 228 -14.30 29.80 11.10
N GLN A 229 -13.71 30.07 12.26
CA GLN A 229 -14.31 29.84 13.58
C GLN A 229 -14.80 28.39 13.78
N ILE A 230 -14.02 27.41 13.28
CA ILE A 230 -14.32 25.99 13.42
C ILE A 230 -13.48 25.43 14.58
N GLU A 231 -14.15 24.86 15.58
CA GLU A 231 -13.48 24.24 16.71
C GLU A 231 -12.92 22.87 16.35
N VAL A 232 -11.61 22.70 16.61
CA VAL A 232 -10.84 21.47 16.35
C VAL A 232 -10.26 20.96 17.66
N ALA A 233 -10.38 19.67 17.93
CA ALA A 233 -9.79 19.05 19.12
C ALA A 233 -8.82 17.93 18.77
N LEU A 234 -7.86 17.69 19.67
CA LEU A 234 -6.88 16.61 19.60
C LEU A 234 -7.08 15.63 20.76
N LEU A 235 -7.30 14.35 20.44
CA LEU A 235 -7.45 13.27 21.41
C LEU A 235 -6.43 12.17 21.16
N THR A 236 -5.50 11.99 22.09
CA THR A 236 -4.46 10.96 22.06
C THR A 236 -4.41 10.21 23.39
N GLY A 237 -3.59 9.16 23.47
CA GLY A 237 -3.39 8.44 24.73
C GLY A 237 -2.83 9.30 25.85
N SER A 238 -2.04 10.33 25.53
CA SER A 238 -1.43 11.26 26.48
C SER A 238 -2.35 12.42 26.90
N THR A 239 -3.58 12.53 26.35
CA THR A 239 -4.53 13.61 26.69
C THR A 239 -4.98 13.52 28.14
N LYS A 240 -4.84 14.60 28.91
CA LYS A 240 -5.22 14.69 30.32
C LYS A 240 -6.73 14.54 30.51
N GLU A 241 -7.14 13.92 31.62
CA GLU A 241 -8.54 13.59 31.89
C GLU A 241 -9.49 14.79 31.80
N LYS A 242 -9.09 15.95 32.37
CA LYS A 242 -9.88 17.19 32.30
C LYS A 242 -10.14 17.66 30.87
N GLN A 243 -9.16 17.46 29.99
CA GLN A 243 -9.26 17.82 28.57
C GLN A 243 -10.11 16.80 27.81
N LYS A 244 -10.02 15.49 28.16
CA LYS A 244 -10.90 14.46 27.60
C LYS A 244 -12.36 14.77 27.87
N GLN A 245 -12.70 15.13 29.10
CA GLN A 245 -14.06 15.50 29.50
C GLN A 245 -14.59 16.68 28.68
N TYR A 246 -13.77 17.74 28.53
CA TYR A 246 -14.11 18.86 27.67
C TYR A 246 -14.41 18.45 26.23
N ILE A 247 -13.55 17.59 25.66
CA ILE A 247 -13.70 17.10 24.28
C ILE A 247 -15.00 16.28 24.15
N ILE A 248 -15.26 15.36 25.08
CA ILE A 248 -16.48 14.53 25.05
C ILE A 248 -17.72 15.41 25.09
N HIS A 249 -17.78 16.36 26.01
CA HIS A 249 -18.91 17.28 26.14
C HIS A 249 -19.09 18.15 24.88
N GLY A 250 -17.98 18.70 24.33
CA GLY A 250 -18.00 19.50 23.11
C GLY A 250 -18.44 18.72 21.86
N LEU A 251 -18.14 17.41 21.80
CA LEU A 251 -18.61 16.53 20.71
C LEU A 251 -20.12 16.26 20.82
N LEU A 252 -20.62 15.95 22.03
CA LEU A 252 -22.03 15.69 22.28
C LEU A 252 -22.91 16.92 22.04
N ASN A 253 -22.41 18.12 22.32
CA ASN A 253 -23.11 19.37 22.08
C ASN A 253 -22.89 19.94 20.67
N ASN A 254 -22.23 19.19 19.77
CA ASN A 254 -21.92 19.62 18.41
C ASN A 254 -21.09 20.93 18.32
N GLN A 255 -20.39 21.30 19.39
CA GLN A 255 -19.50 22.45 19.45
C GLN A 255 -18.20 22.12 18.70
N ILE A 256 -17.53 21.01 19.05
CA ILE A 256 -16.34 20.53 18.34
C ILE A 256 -16.77 19.91 17.03
N LYS A 257 -16.31 20.48 15.91
CA LYS A 257 -16.65 20.02 14.54
C LYS A 257 -15.64 19.03 13.97
N ILE A 258 -14.37 19.12 14.37
CA ILE A 258 -13.30 18.23 13.90
C ILE A 258 -12.60 17.63 15.12
N LEU A 259 -12.60 16.30 15.20
CA LEU A 259 -11.79 15.57 16.17
C LEU A 259 -10.65 14.85 15.46
N ILE A 260 -9.43 15.14 15.89
CA ILE A 260 -8.21 14.50 15.37
C ILE A 260 -7.60 13.65 16.49
N GLY A 261 -7.09 12.47 16.18
CA GLY A 261 -6.43 11.66 17.19
C GLY A 261 -5.90 10.34 16.66
N THR A 262 -5.55 9.46 17.60
CA THR A 262 -5.07 8.11 17.35
C THR A 262 -6.19 7.09 17.55
N HIS A 263 -5.85 5.83 17.87
CA HIS A 263 -6.82 4.81 18.27
C HIS A 263 -7.74 5.25 19.43
N ALA A 264 -7.39 6.27 20.19
CA ALA A 264 -8.27 6.84 21.22
C ALA A 264 -9.65 7.30 20.69
N LEU A 265 -9.77 7.56 19.38
CA LEU A 265 -11.05 7.92 18.74
C LEU A 265 -12.04 6.75 18.67
N ILE A 266 -11.55 5.52 18.77
CA ILE A 266 -12.37 4.31 18.66
C ILE A 266 -13.03 3.95 20.00
N GLU A 267 -12.46 4.40 21.09
CA GLU A 267 -12.91 4.10 22.46
C GLU A 267 -14.40 4.43 22.68
N ASP A 268 -15.13 3.60 23.40
CA ASP A 268 -16.59 3.69 23.56
C ASP A 268 -17.07 5.01 24.18
N TYR A 269 -16.26 5.65 25.01
CA TYR A 269 -16.60 6.95 25.61
C TYR A 269 -16.58 8.12 24.62
N VAL A 270 -15.98 7.95 23.44
CA VAL A 270 -15.99 8.97 22.37
C VAL A 270 -17.29 8.87 21.58
N GLN A 271 -18.21 9.75 21.82
CA GLN A 271 -19.49 9.79 21.13
C GLN A 271 -19.67 11.13 20.42
N PHE A 272 -20.23 11.09 19.22
CA PHE A 272 -20.50 12.27 18.40
C PHE A 272 -22.00 12.57 18.34
N ALA A 273 -22.36 13.84 18.40
CA ALA A 273 -23.74 14.26 18.15
C ALA A 273 -24.17 13.98 16.70
N ASN A 274 -23.26 14.23 15.74
CA ASN A 274 -23.61 14.19 14.31
C ASN A 274 -22.41 13.82 13.41
N LEU A 275 -21.78 12.66 13.63
CA LEU A 275 -20.65 12.21 12.82
C LEU A 275 -21.09 11.92 11.38
N GLY A 276 -20.53 12.63 10.39
CA GLY A 276 -20.84 12.45 8.96
C GLY A 276 -19.64 12.06 8.12
N LEU A 277 -18.40 12.30 8.59
CA LEU A 277 -17.17 12.00 7.84
C LEU A 277 -16.09 11.42 8.74
N THR A 278 -15.52 10.31 8.31
CA THR A 278 -14.31 9.72 8.90
C THR A 278 -13.17 9.76 7.91
N ILE A 279 -11.98 10.15 8.37
CA ILE A 279 -10.77 10.18 7.59
C ILE A 279 -9.72 9.34 8.31
N ILE A 280 -9.07 8.43 7.59
CA ILE A 280 -8.05 7.53 8.13
C ILE A 280 -6.77 7.76 7.34
N ASP A 281 -5.71 8.20 8.01
CA ASP A 281 -4.40 8.37 7.38
C ASP A 281 -3.53 7.14 7.60
N GLU A 282 -2.76 6.75 6.58
CA GLU A 282 -1.87 5.59 6.57
C GLU A 282 -2.58 4.27 6.96
N GLN A 283 -3.62 3.93 6.23
CA GLN A 283 -4.52 2.79 6.48
C GLN A 283 -3.78 1.47 6.79
N HIS A 284 -2.65 1.20 6.14
CA HIS A 284 -1.88 -0.04 6.30
C HIS A 284 -1.38 -0.27 7.74
N LYS A 285 -1.46 0.73 8.62
CA LYS A 285 -1.09 0.64 10.04
C LYS A 285 -2.27 0.32 10.97
N PHE A 286 -3.49 0.19 10.42
CA PHE A 286 -4.70 -0.12 11.20
C PHE A 286 -5.33 -1.44 10.80
N GLY A 287 -5.79 -2.21 11.79
CA GLY A 287 -6.57 -3.43 11.57
C GLY A 287 -7.97 -3.14 10.97
N VAL A 288 -8.55 -4.15 10.33
CA VAL A 288 -9.91 -4.05 9.74
C VAL A 288 -10.95 -3.78 10.83
N GLU A 289 -10.83 -4.44 11.98
CA GLU A 289 -11.73 -4.29 13.14
C GLU A 289 -11.72 -2.87 13.71
N GLN A 290 -10.56 -2.24 13.83
CA GLN A 290 -10.42 -0.88 14.34
C GLN A 290 -11.14 0.14 13.44
N ARG A 291 -11.10 -0.07 12.13
CA ARG A 291 -11.83 0.79 11.17
C ARG A 291 -13.33 0.61 11.30
N ALA A 292 -13.79 -0.64 11.42
CA ALA A 292 -15.21 -0.96 11.58
C ALA A 292 -15.81 -0.34 12.85
N GLN A 293 -15.05 -0.29 13.94
CA GLN A 293 -15.49 0.35 15.19
C GLN A 293 -15.72 1.86 15.03
N LEU A 294 -14.88 2.56 14.28
CA LEU A 294 -15.07 3.99 14.03
C LEU A 294 -16.36 4.26 13.22
N TRP A 295 -16.72 3.37 12.30
CA TRP A 295 -17.95 3.51 11.49
C TRP A 295 -19.22 3.20 12.27
N LYS A 296 -19.15 2.34 13.30
CA LYS A 296 -20.28 1.95 14.14
C LYS A 296 -20.61 2.96 15.26
N LYS A 297 -19.93 4.11 15.30
CA LYS A 297 -20.18 5.15 16.33
C LYS A 297 -21.59 5.79 16.29
N ARG A 298 -22.39 5.46 15.26
CA ARG A 298 -23.81 5.80 15.18
C ARG A 298 -24.65 4.61 14.72
N SER A 299 -25.92 4.59 15.13
CA SER A 299 -26.89 3.56 14.78
C SER A 299 -27.73 3.90 13.54
N ASP A 300 -27.89 5.21 13.22
CA ASP A 300 -28.87 5.67 12.24
C ASP A 300 -28.34 5.73 10.82
N TRP A 301 -27.05 5.97 10.65
CA TRP A 301 -26.34 5.99 9.35
C TRP A 301 -24.85 5.72 9.51
N TYR A 302 -24.21 5.37 8.41
CA TYR A 302 -22.76 5.20 8.33
C TYR A 302 -22.11 6.51 7.84
N PRO A 303 -21.09 7.04 8.54
CA PRO A 303 -20.36 8.21 8.05
C PRO A 303 -19.67 7.90 6.72
N HIS A 304 -19.50 8.89 5.86
CA HIS A 304 -18.61 8.78 4.72
C HIS A 304 -17.19 8.49 5.18
N ASN A 305 -16.48 7.66 4.43
CA ASN A 305 -15.12 7.25 4.77
C ASN A 305 -14.12 7.64 3.68
N LEU A 306 -13.11 8.41 4.06
CA LEU A 306 -11.97 8.77 3.23
C LEU A 306 -10.70 8.18 3.81
N VAL A 307 -10.11 7.24 3.12
CA VAL A 307 -8.85 6.61 3.51
C VAL A 307 -7.72 7.25 2.73
N MET A 308 -6.64 7.63 3.40
CA MET A 308 -5.48 8.23 2.76
C MET A 308 -4.25 7.33 2.88
N THR A 309 -3.41 7.32 1.87
CA THR A 309 -2.09 6.67 1.92
C THR A 309 -1.05 7.51 1.19
N ALA A 310 0.15 7.61 1.79
CA ALA A 310 1.31 8.23 1.17
C ALA A 310 2.20 7.19 0.45
N THR A 311 1.92 5.90 0.62
CA THR A 311 2.56 4.86 -0.20
C THR A 311 1.88 4.81 -1.55
N PRO A 312 2.55 5.16 -2.64
CA PRO A 312 2.04 4.86 -3.96
C PRO A 312 1.94 3.34 -4.10
N ILE A 313 0.74 2.84 -4.31
CA ILE A 313 0.48 1.42 -4.59
C ILE A 313 0.19 1.34 -6.08
N PRO A 314 0.80 0.43 -6.84
CA PRO A 314 0.46 0.25 -8.25
C PRO A 314 -1.05 0.13 -8.43
N ARG A 315 -1.57 0.76 -9.47
CA ARG A 315 -3.03 0.86 -9.68
C ARG A 315 -3.71 -0.51 -9.70
N THR A 316 -3.10 -1.47 -10.36
CA THR A 316 -3.58 -2.86 -10.44
C THR A 316 -3.63 -3.53 -9.07
N LEU A 317 -2.58 -3.34 -8.29
CA LEU A 317 -2.51 -3.86 -6.93
C LEU A 317 -3.53 -3.15 -6.02
N ALA A 318 -3.73 -1.85 -6.16
CA ALA A 318 -4.75 -1.11 -5.41
C ALA A 318 -6.17 -1.60 -5.73
N LEU A 319 -6.46 -1.91 -6.99
CA LEU A 319 -7.75 -2.46 -7.43
C LEU A 319 -7.99 -3.89 -6.91
N THR A 320 -6.94 -4.63 -6.62
CA THR A 320 -7.01 -5.98 -6.05
C THR A 320 -7.09 -5.94 -4.52
N LEU A 321 -6.27 -5.13 -3.86
CA LEU A 321 -6.20 -5.06 -2.39
C LEU A 321 -7.38 -4.32 -1.75
N TYR A 322 -7.85 -3.29 -2.44
CA TYR A 322 -8.88 -2.36 -1.97
C TYR A 322 -10.02 -2.28 -2.98
N GLY A 323 -10.37 -3.42 -3.59
CA GLY A 323 -11.41 -3.50 -4.62
C GLY A 323 -12.79 -3.05 -4.16
N ASP A 324 -13.01 -3.02 -2.85
CA ASP A 324 -14.20 -2.48 -2.20
C ASP A 324 -14.21 -0.95 -2.07
N LEU A 325 -13.04 -0.28 -2.24
CA LEU A 325 -12.92 1.17 -2.19
C LEU A 325 -12.95 1.80 -3.60
N ASP A 326 -13.56 2.97 -3.71
CA ASP A 326 -13.40 3.82 -4.89
C ASP A 326 -12.04 4.50 -4.84
N LEU A 327 -11.27 4.46 -5.93
CA LEU A 327 -9.90 4.98 -5.97
C LEU A 327 -9.85 6.40 -6.54
N SER A 328 -9.20 7.32 -5.82
CA SER A 328 -8.79 8.64 -6.30
C SER A 328 -7.29 8.82 -6.19
N ILE A 329 -6.66 9.30 -7.26
CA ILE A 329 -5.21 9.46 -7.33
C ILE A 329 -4.85 10.94 -7.52
N ILE A 330 -3.96 11.45 -6.66
CA ILE A 330 -3.28 12.74 -6.87
C ILE A 330 -1.94 12.43 -7.53
N ASP A 331 -1.93 12.52 -8.85
CA ASP A 331 -0.80 12.24 -9.74
C ASP A 331 0.04 13.47 -10.08
N GLN A 332 -0.22 14.60 -9.42
CA GLN A 332 0.49 15.86 -9.60
C GLN A 332 1.03 16.38 -8.27
N LEU A 333 2.26 16.85 -8.26
CA LEU A 333 2.83 17.57 -7.13
C LEU A 333 2.48 19.07 -7.20
N PRO A 334 2.36 19.77 -6.05
CA PRO A 334 2.13 21.20 -6.00
C PRO A 334 3.20 21.98 -6.77
N LYS A 335 2.79 23.09 -7.42
CA LYS A 335 3.69 23.99 -8.14
C LYS A 335 4.80 24.53 -7.23
N GLY A 336 6.03 24.65 -7.76
CA GLY A 336 7.17 25.20 -7.03
C GLY A 336 8.02 24.18 -6.26
N ARG A 337 7.62 22.93 -6.17
CA ARG A 337 8.45 21.87 -5.60
C ARG A 337 9.56 21.46 -6.56
N LYS A 338 10.82 21.56 -6.11
CA LYS A 338 11.98 21.13 -6.90
C LYS A 338 12.14 19.60 -6.81
N PRO A 339 12.43 18.91 -7.92
CA PRO A 339 12.77 17.49 -7.87
C PRO A 339 13.96 17.22 -6.94
N ILE A 340 13.89 16.15 -6.18
CA ILE A 340 14.99 15.75 -5.29
C ILE A 340 16.05 15.03 -6.12
N VAL A 341 17.28 15.54 -6.11
CA VAL A 341 18.41 14.89 -6.78
C VAL A 341 18.84 13.68 -5.97
N THR A 342 18.63 12.49 -6.53
CA THR A 342 19.05 11.23 -5.89
C THR A 342 20.35 10.75 -6.51
N LYS A 343 21.32 10.30 -5.70
CA LYS A 343 22.63 9.78 -6.14
C LYS A 343 23.04 8.56 -5.33
N ILE A 344 23.55 7.56 -6.03
CA ILE A 344 24.23 6.42 -5.43
C ILE A 344 25.67 6.85 -5.16
N VAL A 345 26.14 6.67 -3.92
CA VAL A 345 27.48 7.07 -3.48
C VAL A 345 28.19 5.84 -2.94
N MET A 346 29.34 5.52 -3.52
CA MET A 346 30.19 4.42 -3.06
C MET A 346 31.02 4.85 -1.85
N GLU A 347 31.46 3.90 -1.04
CA GLU A 347 32.28 4.18 0.16
C GLU A 347 33.52 4.99 -0.18
N SER A 348 34.17 4.76 -1.34
CA SER A 348 35.30 5.53 -1.83
C SER A 348 35.01 7.03 -2.05
N GLN A 349 33.77 7.41 -2.22
CA GLN A 349 33.35 8.80 -2.46
C GLN A 349 32.84 9.49 -1.17
N ARG A 350 32.91 8.81 -0.01
CA ARG A 350 32.36 9.28 1.27
C ARG A 350 32.99 10.62 1.72
N LEU A 351 34.28 10.83 1.50
CA LEU A 351 34.91 12.10 1.83
C LEU A 351 34.39 13.27 0.99
N GLN A 352 34.12 13.03 -0.28
CA GLN A 352 33.51 14.05 -1.16
C GLN A 352 32.08 14.39 -0.69
N LEU A 353 31.30 13.38 -0.31
CA LEU A 353 29.98 13.58 0.27
C LEU A 353 30.03 14.40 1.55
N PHE A 354 30.98 14.13 2.45
CA PHE A 354 31.13 14.89 3.69
C PHE A 354 31.52 16.35 3.42
N GLY A 355 32.38 16.60 2.42
CA GLY A 355 32.69 17.95 1.96
C GLY A 355 31.46 18.70 1.44
N PHE A 356 30.61 18.00 0.66
CA PHE A 356 29.34 18.54 0.18
C PHE A 356 28.38 18.87 1.32
N ILE A 357 28.22 17.96 2.27
CA ILE A 357 27.36 18.15 3.47
C ILE A 357 27.86 19.35 4.28
N LYS A 358 29.17 19.47 4.54
CA LYS A 358 29.77 20.57 5.29
C LYS A 358 29.42 21.93 4.69
N LYS A 359 29.48 22.05 3.35
CA LYS A 359 29.12 23.30 2.64
C LYS A 359 27.64 23.66 2.88
N HIS A 360 26.74 22.70 2.88
CA HIS A 360 25.31 22.94 3.10
C HIS A 360 24.99 23.24 4.57
N LEU A 361 25.67 22.60 5.51
CA LEU A 361 25.56 22.92 6.94
C LEU A 361 25.99 24.35 7.23
N GLN A 362 27.08 24.84 6.59
CA GLN A 362 27.52 26.23 6.68
C GLN A 362 26.48 27.24 6.15
N GLN A 363 25.62 26.80 5.23
CA GLN A 363 24.48 27.58 4.73
C GLN A 363 23.22 27.48 5.64
N GLY A 364 23.36 26.88 6.83
CA GLY A 364 22.26 26.68 7.78
C GLY A 364 21.30 25.56 7.41
N ARG A 365 21.65 24.65 6.48
CA ARG A 365 20.80 23.51 6.10
C ARG A 365 20.91 22.38 7.11
N GLN A 366 19.86 21.53 7.13
CA GLN A 366 19.84 20.37 8.01
C GLN A 366 19.90 19.08 7.23
N VAL A 367 20.41 18.03 7.87
CA VAL A 367 20.76 16.75 7.26
C VAL A 367 20.18 15.59 8.07
N TYR A 368 19.59 14.63 7.38
CA TYR A 368 19.23 13.32 7.93
C TYR A 368 20.28 12.27 7.56
N PHE A 369 20.70 11.46 8.55
CA PHE A 369 21.43 10.22 8.35
C PHE A 369 20.57 9.06 8.82
N ILE A 370 20.20 8.15 7.92
CA ILE A 370 19.30 7.04 8.20
C ILE A 370 20.06 5.72 8.13
N TYR A 371 19.92 4.92 9.17
CA TYR A 371 20.47 3.57 9.29
C TYR A 371 19.33 2.55 9.28
N PRO A 372 19.48 1.38 8.59
CA PRO A 372 18.44 0.34 8.59
C PRO A 372 18.29 -0.31 9.96
N LEU A 373 17.09 -0.85 10.23
CA LEU A 373 16.84 -1.80 11.30
C LEU A 373 16.94 -3.22 10.73
N VAL A 374 17.59 -4.13 11.44
CA VAL A 374 17.62 -5.57 11.11
C VAL A 374 16.76 -6.30 12.13
N GLU A 375 15.67 -6.90 11.69
CA GLU A 375 14.68 -7.56 12.58
C GLU A 375 15.27 -8.69 13.42
N GLU A 376 16.32 -9.37 12.94
CA GLU A 376 16.92 -10.53 13.62
C GLU A 376 17.88 -10.19 14.77
N SER A 377 18.34 -8.94 14.89
CA SER A 377 19.24 -8.53 15.97
C SER A 377 19.10 -7.06 16.39
N MET A 378 18.00 -6.73 17.03
CA MET A 378 17.73 -5.39 17.57
C MET A 378 18.88 -4.80 18.45
N LYS A 379 19.78 -5.65 18.99
CA LYS A 379 20.94 -5.19 19.74
C LYS A 379 22.05 -4.67 18.80
N LEU A 380 22.29 -5.33 17.66
CA LEU A 380 23.32 -4.96 16.70
C LEU A 380 22.94 -3.66 15.96
N ASP A 381 21.67 -3.43 15.70
CA ASP A 381 21.20 -2.22 15.04
C ASP A 381 21.40 -0.96 15.89
N LEU A 382 21.15 -1.07 17.20
CA LEU A 382 21.42 0.03 18.12
C LEU A 382 22.92 0.34 18.20
N ILE A 383 23.75 -0.68 18.11
CA ILE A 383 25.21 -0.52 18.07
C ILE A 383 25.59 0.23 16.78
N ALA A 384 25.06 -0.20 15.63
CA ALA A 384 25.35 0.41 14.34
C ALA A 384 24.92 1.90 14.29
N VAL A 385 23.73 2.23 14.79
CA VAL A 385 23.26 3.63 14.85
C VAL A 385 24.08 4.46 15.82
N LYS A 386 24.48 3.92 16.98
CA LYS A 386 25.35 4.63 17.94
C LYS A 386 26.75 4.84 17.37
N GLN A 387 27.34 3.83 16.75
CA GLN A 387 28.63 3.95 16.06
C GLN A 387 28.57 4.96 14.93
N GLY A 388 27.48 4.95 14.14
CA GLY A 388 27.22 5.94 13.11
C GLY A 388 27.12 7.35 13.70
N TYR A 389 26.35 7.52 14.78
CA TYR A 389 26.24 8.79 15.50
C TYR A 389 27.61 9.32 15.95
N GLU A 390 28.43 8.48 16.61
CA GLU A 390 29.78 8.85 17.06
C GLU A 390 30.71 9.19 15.88
N ALA A 391 30.61 8.46 14.78
CA ALA A 391 31.40 8.73 13.57
C ALA A 391 31.02 10.07 12.94
N ILE A 392 29.74 10.37 12.84
CA ILE A 392 29.23 11.65 12.32
C ILE A 392 29.62 12.79 13.26
N GLN A 393 29.51 12.62 14.57
CA GLN A 393 29.91 13.63 15.54
C GLN A 393 31.41 13.97 15.45
N ARG A 394 32.25 12.96 15.26
CA ARG A 394 33.71 13.15 15.02
C ARG A 394 33.99 13.85 13.69
N SER A 395 33.22 13.56 12.66
CA SER A 395 33.38 14.16 11.33
C SER A 395 32.92 15.62 11.25
N PHE A 396 31.97 16.00 12.13
CA PHE A 396 31.39 17.34 12.19
C PHE A 396 31.44 17.92 13.62
N PRO A 397 32.64 18.20 14.20
CA PRO A 397 32.77 18.54 15.61
C PRO A 397 32.11 19.86 16.02
N ASN A 398 31.90 20.77 15.07
CA ASN A 398 31.29 22.08 15.31
C ASN A 398 29.78 22.11 15.01
N VAL A 399 29.16 20.94 14.81
CA VAL A 399 27.75 20.82 14.45
C VAL A 399 27.04 19.99 15.50
N ARG A 400 25.87 20.47 15.95
CA ARG A 400 25.06 19.68 16.87
C ARG A 400 24.41 18.52 16.14
N VAL A 401 24.79 17.30 16.55
CA VAL A 401 24.24 16.05 16.06
C VAL A 401 23.23 15.49 17.07
N GLY A 402 22.03 15.18 16.64
CA GLY A 402 21.01 14.49 17.42
C GLY A 402 20.87 13.02 17.01
N ILE A 403 20.29 12.21 17.88
CA ILE A 403 20.00 10.81 17.61
C ILE A 403 18.56 10.46 17.98
N VAL A 404 17.88 9.72 17.09
CA VAL A 404 16.51 9.21 17.35
C VAL A 404 16.41 7.76 16.89
N HIS A 405 15.98 6.88 17.79
CA HIS A 405 15.78 5.46 17.48
C HIS A 405 14.59 4.84 18.21
N GLY A 406 14.14 3.66 17.78
CA GLY A 406 12.92 3.00 18.24
C GLY A 406 12.82 2.79 19.75
N LYS A 407 13.95 2.57 20.44
CA LYS A 407 13.99 2.27 21.90
C LYS A 407 14.01 3.49 22.81
N MET A 408 14.09 4.70 22.27
CA MET A 408 13.98 5.91 23.09
C MET A 408 12.56 6.04 23.64
N LYS A 409 12.43 6.64 24.83
CA LYS A 409 11.14 7.01 25.36
C LYS A 409 10.45 8.00 24.42
N PRO A 410 9.12 7.94 24.29
CA PRO A 410 8.39 8.87 23.41
C PRO A 410 8.76 10.34 23.65
N GLU A 411 8.84 10.75 24.91
CA GLU A 411 9.18 12.11 25.33
C GLU A 411 10.56 12.57 24.83
N ASP A 412 11.56 11.68 24.91
CA ASP A 412 12.93 11.97 24.43
C ASP A 412 13.00 12.08 22.91
N LYS A 413 12.23 11.23 22.20
CA LYS A 413 12.09 11.31 20.73
C LYS A 413 11.48 12.64 20.32
N ASP A 414 10.39 13.02 20.97
CA ASP A 414 9.65 14.24 20.66
C ASP A 414 10.50 15.47 20.96
N ALA A 415 11.24 15.47 22.06
CA ALA A 415 12.15 16.54 22.43
C ALA A 415 13.27 16.73 21.37
N GLU A 416 13.91 15.64 20.91
CA GLU A 416 14.98 15.73 19.91
C GLU A 416 14.43 16.12 18.53
N MET A 417 13.27 15.59 18.13
CA MET A 417 12.60 16.00 16.90
C MET A 417 12.20 17.48 16.92
N LEU A 418 11.77 18.00 18.06
CA LEU A 418 11.45 19.41 18.21
C LEU A 418 12.69 20.29 18.09
N ARG A 419 13.83 19.89 18.68
CA ARG A 419 15.12 20.59 18.54
C ARG A 419 15.57 20.61 17.08
N PHE A 420 15.43 19.48 16.38
CA PHE A 420 15.73 19.40 14.96
C PHE A 420 14.80 20.32 14.15
N LYS A 421 13.50 20.32 14.42
CA LYS A 421 12.53 21.21 13.76
C LYS A 421 12.83 22.69 13.98
N LYS A 422 13.33 23.07 15.16
CA LYS A 422 13.75 24.45 15.48
C LYS A 422 15.11 24.82 14.89
N GLY A 423 15.86 23.88 14.29
CA GLY A 423 17.20 24.11 13.76
C GLY A 423 18.30 24.12 14.82
N GLU A 424 17.99 23.81 16.08
CA GLU A 424 18.97 23.68 17.16
C GLU A 424 19.90 22.48 16.95
N THR A 425 19.36 21.40 16.39
CA THR A 425 20.09 20.22 15.89
C THR A 425 20.19 20.35 14.38
N GLN A 426 21.39 20.26 13.81
CA GLN A 426 21.62 20.41 12.36
C GLN A 426 21.74 19.07 11.63
N ILE A 427 22.26 18.04 12.29
CA ILE A 427 22.32 16.68 11.78
C ILE A 427 21.48 15.77 12.67
N LEU A 428 20.58 15.01 12.10
CA LEU A 428 19.80 14.01 12.82
C LEU A 428 20.15 12.61 12.32
N VAL A 429 20.74 11.81 13.20
CA VAL A 429 21.00 10.39 12.96
C VAL A 429 19.82 9.58 13.46
N SER A 430 19.24 8.73 12.62
CA SER A 430 18.05 7.97 13.00
C SER A 430 17.99 6.60 12.33
N THR A 431 17.12 5.76 12.91
CA THR A 431 16.62 4.56 12.23
C THR A 431 15.38 4.92 11.38
N THR A 432 14.69 3.92 10.85
CA THR A 432 13.43 4.06 10.08
C THR A 432 12.29 4.79 10.82
N VAL A 433 12.44 5.08 12.11
CA VAL A 433 11.43 5.82 12.91
C VAL A 433 11.04 7.17 12.29
N ILE A 434 11.89 7.76 11.45
CA ILE A 434 11.59 9.00 10.69
C ILE A 434 10.57 8.78 9.55
N GLU A 435 10.23 7.55 9.20
CA GLU A 435 9.09 7.28 8.29
C GLU A 435 7.80 7.93 8.81
N VAL A 436 7.74 8.22 10.11
CA VAL A 436 6.59 8.81 10.78
C VAL A 436 6.69 10.34 10.84
N GLY A 437 6.33 11.00 9.79
CA GLY A 437 5.52 12.20 9.71
C GLY A 437 6.06 13.57 10.09
N VAL A 438 7.27 13.81 10.62
CA VAL A 438 7.68 15.17 10.99
C VAL A 438 8.16 15.96 9.77
N ASP A 439 7.52 17.11 9.53
CA ASP A 439 7.90 18.04 8.46
C ASP A 439 8.96 19.02 8.94
N VAL A 440 10.14 18.99 8.29
CA VAL A 440 11.23 19.92 8.53
C VAL A 440 11.66 20.55 7.20
N PRO A 441 11.09 21.71 6.83
CA PRO A 441 11.32 22.35 5.52
C PRO A 441 12.79 22.69 5.24
N ASN A 442 13.60 22.92 6.29
CA ASN A 442 15.01 23.26 6.18
C ASN A 442 15.92 22.03 5.99
N ALA A 443 15.40 20.80 6.21
CA ALA A 443 16.14 19.57 5.95
C ALA A 443 16.20 19.31 4.43
N SER A 444 17.36 19.56 3.86
CA SER A 444 17.58 19.49 2.40
C SER A 444 18.45 18.31 1.96
N ILE A 445 19.05 17.59 2.89
CA ILE A 445 19.91 16.44 2.57
C ILE A 445 19.44 15.21 3.36
N MET A 446 19.27 14.11 2.64
CA MET A 446 19.01 12.78 3.17
C MET A 446 20.18 11.86 2.80
N VAL A 447 20.79 11.22 3.76
CA VAL A 447 21.79 10.18 3.56
C VAL A 447 21.26 8.87 4.10
N ILE A 448 21.20 7.84 3.28
CA ILE A 448 20.68 6.52 3.65
C ILE A 448 21.83 5.52 3.58
N GLU A 449 22.27 5.07 4.75
CA GLU A 449 23.32 4.09 4.93
C GLU A 449 22.79 2.66 4.73
N ASN A 450 23.61 1.78 4.15
CA ASN A 450 23.24 0.41 3.81
C ASN A 450 21.90 0.37 3.02
N ALA A 451 21.81 1.22 1.98
CA ALA A 451 20.59 1.44 1.22
C ALA A 451 20.02 0.16 0.59
N GLU A 452 20.84 -0.88 0.38
CA GLU A 452 20.44 -2.19 -0.11
C GLU A 452 19.48 -2.93 0.82
N ARG A 453 19.42 -2.58 2.09
CA ARG A 453 18.55 -3.22 3.09
C ARG A 453 17.13 -2.67 3.10
N PHE A 454 16.91 -1.54 2.45
CA PHE A 454 15.58 -0.93 2.37
C PHE A 454 14.82 -1.39 1.14
N GLY A 455 13.50 -1.50 1.28
CA GLY A 455 12.60 -1.62 0.15
C GLY A 455 12.51 -0.33 -0.65
N LEU A 456 12.18 -0.42 -1.95
CA LEU A 456 12.02 0.74 -2.82
C LEU A 456 10.97 1.72 -2.28
N SER A 457 9.84 1.22 -1.81
CA SER A 457 8.79 2.04 -1.19
C SER A 457 9.29 2.78 0.05
N GLN A 458 10.11 2.14 0.90
CA GLN A 458 10.72 2.78 2.07
C GLN A 458 11.73 3.86 1.68
N LEU A 459 12.62 3.56 0.71
CA LEU A 459 13.57 4.54 0.17
C LEU A 459 12.84 5.76 -0.38
N HIS A 460 11.74 5.55 -1.10
CA HIS A 460 10.92 6.63 -1.63
C HIS A 460 10.27 7.48 -0.53
N GLN A 461 9.71 6.86 0.49
CA GLN A 461 9.14 7.57 1.65
C GLN A 461 10.20 8.38 2.40
N LEU A 462 11.39 7.81 2.64
CA LEU A 462 12.51 8.50 3.26
C LEU A 462 12.97 9.68 2.38
N ARG A 463 13.14 9.48 1.08
CA ARG A 463 13.45 10.57 0.13
C ARG A 463 12.43 11.70 0.22
N GLY A 464 11.15 11.38 0.33
CA GLY A 464 10.07 12.37 0.45
C GLY A 464 10.08 13.19 1.76
N ARG A 465 10.95 12.86 2.74
CA ARG A 465 11.13 13.66 3.97
C ARG A 465 11.97 14.91 3.76
N VAL A 466 12.69 15.00 2.67
CA VAL A 466 13.36 16.23 2.22
C VAL A 466 12.63 16.82 1.01
N GLY A 467 13.02 18.01 0.55
CA GLY A 467 12.38 18.65 -0.61
C GLY A 467 11.04 19.33 -0.29
N ARG A 468 10.82 19.71 0.96
CA ARG A 468 9.61 20.43 1.41
C ARG A 468 9.80 21.94 1.54
N GLY A 469 11.04 22.41 1.39
CA GLY A 469 11.40 23.82 1.38
C GLY A 469 11.64 24.35 -0.04
N GLN A 470 12.06 25.64 -0.12
CA GLN A 470 12.36 26.32 -1.39
C GLN A 470 13.72 25.93 -2.00
N HIS A 471 14.56 25.24 -1.23
CA HIS A 471 15.93 24.91 -1.61
C HIS A 471 16.01 23.56 -2.32
N GLN A 472 17.02 23.43 -3.21
CA GLN A 472 17.31 22.15 -3.83
C GLN A 472 17.64 21.11 -2.76
N SER A 473 17.06 19.93 -2.87
CA SER A 473 17.26 18.84 -1.93
C SER A 473 17.90 17.64 -2.60
N TYR A 474 18.62 16.87 -1.79
CA TYR A 474 19.46 15.76 -2.23
C TYR A 474 19.20 14.52 -1.39
N CYS A 475 19.22 13.35 -2.03
CA CYS A 475 19.14 12.06 -1.39
C CYS A 475 20.32 11.21 -1.82
N PHE A 476 21.17 10.82 -0.87
CA PHE A 476 22.36 9.99 -1.13
C PHE A 476 22.10 8.58 -0.60
N LEU A 477 22.24 7.60 -1.48
CA LEU A 477 22.10 6.18 -1.19
C LEU A 477 23.48 5.55 -1.10
N ILE A 478 23.83 5.06 0.09
CA ILE A 478 25.14 4.44 0.33
C ILE A 478 24.94 2.94 0.52
N PRO A 479 25.17 2.11 -0.50
CA PRO A 479 25.11 0.67 -0.37
C PRO A 479 26.43 0.12 0.19
N ASN A 480 26.35 -0.93 1.03
CA ASN A 480 27.52 -1.68 1.50
C ASN A 480 27.83 -2.86 0.56
N LYS A 481 26.79 -3.58 0.11
CA LYS A 481 26.90 -4.71 -0.82
C LYS A 481 25.96 -4.52 -1.99
N ILE A 482 26.48 -4.66 -3.20
CA ILE A 482 25.71 -4.53 -4.42
C ILE A 482 25.66 -5.90 -5.10
N ASN A 483 24.46 -6.45 -5.25
CA ASN A 483 24.14 -7.53 -6.16
C ASN A 483 23.30 -6.99 -7.34
N PRO A 484 23.09 -7.73 -8.43
CA PRO A 484 22.37 -7.25 -9.60
C PRO A 484 20.95 -6.73 -9.30
N ASN A 485 20.23 -7.36 -8.38
CA ASN A 485 18.89 -6.92 -7.97
C ASN A 485 18.94 -5.62 -7.14
N THR A 486 19.90 -5.52 -6.23
CA THR A 486 20.16 -4.29 -5.46
C THR A 486 20.49 -3.13 -6.39
N GLN A 487 21.35 -3.36 -7.36
CA GLN A 487 21.76 -2.35 -8.33
C GLN A 487 20.52 -1.81 -9.08
N LYS A 488 19.69 -2.68 -9.65
CA LYS A 488 18.46 -2.29 -10.35
C LYS A 488 17.52 -1.46 -9.47
N ARG A 489 17.37 -1.83 -8.18
CA ARG A 489 16.55 -1.08 -7.22
C ARG A 489 17.09 0.33 -6.96
N LEU A 490 18.39 0.45 -6.70
CA LEU A 490 19.00 1.76 -6.42
C LEU A 490 19.04 2.66 -7.65
N GLU A 491 19.29 2.10 -8.84
CA GLU A 491 19.21 2.81 -10.12
C GLU A 491 17.79 3.32 -10.39
N ALA A 492 16.77 2.54 -10.08
CA ALA A 492 15.38 2.99 -10.19
C ALA A 492 15.10 4.23 -9.31
N MET A 493 15.67 4.27 -8.08
CA MET A 493 15.57 5.45 -7.21
C MET A 493 16.31 6.67 -7.75
N GLU A 494 17.41 6.49 -8.46
CA GLU A 494 18.18 7.57 -9.09
C GLU A 494 17.48 8.12 -10.33
N GLN A 495 16.86 7.24 -11.15
CA GLN A 495 16.24 7.59 -12.42
C GLN A 495 14.85 8.19 -12.25
N PHE A 496 14.05 7.67 -11.31
CA PHE A 496 12.65 8.05 -11.17
C PHE A 496 12.38 8.85 -9.89
N SER A 497 11.66 9.96 -10.06
CA SER A 497 11.14 10.76 -8.94
C SER A 497 9.69 10.38 -8.59
N ASP A 498 8.94 9.82 -9.54
CA ASP A 498 7.54 9.43 -9.39
C ASP A 498 7.41 8.17 -8.53
N GLY A 499 6.68 8.28 -7.41
CA GLY A 499 6.46 7.18 -6.49
C GLY A 499 5.63 6.04 -7.07
N PHE A 500 4.70 6.31 -7.98
CA PHE A 500 3.91 5.26 -8.65
C PHE A 500 4.81 4.39 -9.53
N LYS A 501 5.71 5.04 -10.31
CA LYS A 501 6.67 4.33 -11.14
C LYS A 501 7.64 3.48 -10.33
N ILE A 502 8.14 4.02 -9.23
CA ILE A 502 9.00 3.29 -8.29
C ILE A 502 8.28 2.08 -7.70
N SER A 503 7.01 2.25 -7.35
CA SER A 503 6.19 1.17 -6.78
C SER A 503 5.91 0.05 -7.80
N GLU A 504 5.70 0.39 -9.08
CA GLU A 504 5.59 -0.58 -10.17
C GLU A 504 6.87 -1.40 -10.33
N ILE A 505 8.03 -0.73 -10.29
CA ILE A 505 9.34 -1.39 -10.37
C ILE A 505 9.58 -2.28 -9.14
N ASP A 506 9.23 -1.82 -7.93
CA ASP A 506 9.35 -2.62 -6.69
C ASP A 506 8.52 -3.89 -6.79
N LEU A 507 7.29 -3.78 -7.31
CA LEU A 507 6.39 -4.92 -7.53
C LEU A 507 6.97 -5.92 -8.55
N GLN A 508 7.56 -5.43 -9.65
CA GLN A 508 8.20 -6.28 -10.66
C GLN A 508 9.43 -7.01 -10.12
N LEU A 509 10.25 -6.36 -9.29
CA LEU A 509 11.50 -6.93 -8.78
C LEU A 509 11.29 -7.94 -7.65
N ARG A 510 10.27 -7.75 -6.80
CA ARG A 510 9.99 -8.62 -5.64
C ARG A 510 8.97 -9.70 -5.93
N GLY A 511 8.09 -9.45 -6.90
CA GLY A 511 6.86 -10.23 -7.06
C GLY A 511 5.78 -9.86 -6.02
N PRO A 512 4.53 -10.28 -6.27
CA PRO A 512 3.39 -9.89 -5.44
C PRO A 512 3.43 -10.47 -4.01
N GLY A 513 4.03 -11.63 -3.82
CA GLY A 513 4.10 -12.30 -2.51
C GLY A 513 4.97 -11.56 -1.49
N ASP A 514 6.12 -11.09 -1.92
CA ASP A 514 7.09 -10.39 -1.05
C ASP A 514 6.77 -8.90 -0.90
N PHE A 515 6.09 -8.29 -1.87
CA PHE A 515 5.69 -6.89 -1.82
C PHE A 515 4.75 -6.59 -0.64
N LEU A 516 3.90 -7.55 -0.31
CA LEU A 516 2.84 -7.40 0.70
C LEU A 516 3.30 -7.79 2.11
N GLY A 517 4.48 -8.35 2.23
CA GLY A 517 5.02 -8.84 3.51
C GLY A 517 4.19 -9.98 4.12
N THR A 518 4.82 -10.93 4.73
CA THR A 518 4.19 -12.11 5.38
C THR A 518 3.24 -11.75 6.54
N ARG A 519 3.06 -10.48 6.89
CA ARG A 519 2.31 -10.00 8.07
C ARG A 519 1.06 -9.17 7.77
N GLN A 520 0.76 -8.80 6.51
CA GLN A 520 -0.56 -8.21 6.23
C GLN A 520 -1.59 -9.33 6.06
N SER A 521 -2.16 -9.76 7.18
CA SER A 521 -3.32 -10.64 7.26
C SER A 521 -4.50 -9.97 6.54
N GLY A 522 -4.83 -10.42 5.34
CA GLY A 522 -6.01 -9.95 4.63
C GLY A 522 -5.98 -10.09 3.12
N LEU A 523 -4.84 -10.49 2.52
CA LEU A 523 -4.81 -10.75 1.10
C LEU A 523 -5.10 -12.21 0.77
N PRO A 524 -5.93 -12.46 -0.23
CA PRO A 524 -6.07 -13.80 -0.76
C PRO A 524 -4.76 -14.26 -1.35
N LYS A 525 -4.36 -15.47 -1.04
CA LYS A 525 -3.20 -16.11 -1.66
C LYS A 525 -3.64 -16.65 -3.02
N PHE A 526 -3.44 -15.87 -4.07
CA PHE A 526 -3.70 -16.32 -5.44
C PHE A 526 -2.79 -17.49 -5.82
N HIS A 527 -3.34 -18.46 -6.53
CA HIS A 527 -2.62 -19.67 -6.96
C HIS A 527 -2.11 -19.54 -8.39
N SER A 528 -2.93 -19.01 -9.28
CA SER A 528 -2.68 -18.94 -10.73
C SER A 528 -2.31 -17.53 -11.19
N ILE A 529 -2.87 -16.51 -10.55
CA ILE A 529 -2.70 -15.11 -10.92
C ILE A 529 -1.36 -14.55 -10.45
N ASN A 530 -0.67 -13.90 -11.38
CA ASN A 530 0.44 -13.00 -11.07
C ASN A 530 -0.02 -11.54 -11.23
N ILE A 531 -0.26 -10.85 -10.11
CA ILE A 531 -0.81 -9.47 -10.09
C ILE A 531 0.07 -8.49 -10.89
N THR A 532 1.36 -8.76 -11.07
CA THR A 532 2.29 -7.90 -11.81
C THR A 532 2.21 -8.05 -13.31
N HIS A 533 1.92 -9.26 -13.78
CA HIS A 533 1.94 -9.60 -15.21
C HIS A 533 0.55 -9.73 -15.80
N ASP A 534 -0.43 -10.14 -14.99
CA ASP A 534 -1.79 -10.44 -15.46
C ASP A 534 -2.74 -9.23 -15.33
N THR A 535 -2.23 -8.01 -15.54
CA THR A 535 -2.99 -6.75 -15.39
C THR A 535 -4.23 -6.70 -16.28
N THR A 536 -4.13 -7.17 -17.51
CA THR A 536 -5.24 -7.25 -18.47
C THR A 536 -6.35 -8.15 -17.93
N ILE A 537 -5.99 -9.34 -17.42
CA ILE A 537 -6.97 -10.29 -16.84
C ILE A 537 -7.71 -9.67 -15.66
N ILE A 538 -7.01 -8.90 -14.81
CA ILE A 538 -7.60 -8.21 -13.65
C ILE A 538 -8.61 -7.16 -14.10
N GLU A 539 -8.26 -6.33 -15.08
CA GLU A 539 -9.11 -5.24 -15.57
C GLU A 539 -10.34 -5.78 -16.34
N GLU A 540 -10.15 -6.77 -17.20
CA GLU A 540 -11.22 -7.39 -17.96
C GLU A 540 -12.20 -8.14 -17.06
N SER A 541 -11.70 -8.93 -16.10
CA SER A 541 -12.54 -9.61 -15.11
C SER A 541 -13.40 -8.63 -14.32
N LYS A 542 -12.82 -7.48 -13.89
CA LYS A 542 -13.57 -6.44 -13.18
C LYS A 542 -14.69 -5.85 -14.03
N LYS A 543 -14.38 -5.54 -15.30
CA LYS A 543 -15.36 -4.98 -16.24
C LYS A 543 -16.52 -5.95 -16.48
N VAL A 544 -16.20 -7.20 -16.76
CA VAL A 544 -17.20 -8.25 -17.06
C VAL A 544 -18.08 -8.54 -15.86
N ILE A 545 -17.51 -8.68 -14.66
CA ILE A 545 -18.28 -8.91 -13.44
C ILE A 545 -19.20 -7.72 -13.12
N LYS A 546 -18.72 -6.50 -13.30
CA LYS A 546 -19.56 -5.32 -13.09
C LYS A 546 -20.77 -5.29 -14.01
N GLU A 547 -20.57 -5.53 -15.31
CA GLU A 547 -21.64 -5.59 -16.30
C GLU A 547 -22.62 -6.74 -16.01
N TYR A 548 -22.09 -7.92 -15.64
CA TYR A 548 -22.90 -9.08 -15.28
C TYR A 548 -23.78 -8.84 -14.04
N LEU A 549 -23.24 -8.13 -13.04
CA LEU A 549 -24.00 -7.76 -11.83
C LEU A 549 -25.03 -6.65 -12.05
N GLU A 550 -24.94 -5.88 -13.13
CA GLU A 550 -25.95 -4.88 -13.51
C GLU A 550 -27.19 -5.51 -14.16
N ASN A 551 -27.07 -6.76 -14.69
CA ASN A 551 -28.15 -7.53 -15.33
C ASN A 551 -28.49 -8.81 -14.52
N PRO A 552 -29.19 -8.72 -13.40
CA PRO A 552 -29.37 -9.85 -12.48
C PRO A 552 -30.28 -10.99 -12.97
N SER A 553 -30.87 -10.89 -14.16
CA SER A 553 -31.79 -11.91 -14.70
C SER A 553 -31.10 -13.23 -15.15
N SER A 554 -29.80 -13.30 -15.11
CA SER A 554 -28.99 -14.44 -15.62
C SER A 554 -28.04 -15.06 -14.60
N PHE A 555 -28.30 -14.95 -13.28
CA PHE A 555 -27.42 -15.57 -12.29
C PHE A 555 -27.42 -17.11 -12.42
N ASN A 556 -26.29 -17.66 -12.88
CA ASN A 556 -26.07 -19.09 -12.88
C ASN A 556 -25.82 -19.58 -11.45
N LYS A 557 -26.62 -20.55 -10.99
CA LYS A 557 -26.53 -21.12 -9.65
C LYS A 557 -25.16 -21.76 -9.40
N ASP A 558 -24.61 -22.45 -10.39
CA ASP A 558 -23.33 -23.16 -10.31
C ASP A 558 -22.17 -22.17 -10.16
N PHE A 559 -22.27 -21.01 -10.83
CA PHE A 559 -21.28 -19.94 -10.67
C PHE A 559 -21.28 -19.33 -9.27
N ILE A 560 -22.47 -19.12 -8.68
CA ILE A 560 -22.57 -18.63 -7.30
C ILE A 560 -22.01 -19.63 -6.30
N GLU A 561 -22.29 -20.93 -6.48
CA GLU A 561 -21.75 -22.00 -5.64
C GLU A 561 -20.22 -22.07 -5.73
N PHE A 562 -19.67 -21.97 -6.93
CA PHE A 562 -18.23 -21.88 -7.13
C PHE A 562 -17.63 -20.68 -6.38
N ILE A 563 -18.25 -19.51 -6.46
CA ILE A 563 -17.75 -18.31 -5.76
C ILE A 563 -17.79 -18.51 -4.24
N GLN A 564 -18.82 -19.14 -3.69
CA GLN A 564 -18.88 -19.45 -2.25
C GLN A 564 -17.75 -20.38 -1.80
N ILE A 565 -17.50 -21.43 -2.57
CA ILE A 565 -16.37 -22.36 -2.32
C ILE A 565 -15.03 -21.61 -2.41
N PHE A 566 -14.89 -20.76 -3.40
CA PHE A 566 -13.68 -19.93 -3.56
C PHE A 566 -13.47 -18.98 -2.37
N GLN A 567 -14.52 -18.31 -1.89
CA GLN A 567 -14.48 -17.42 -0.73
C GLN A 567 -13.99 -18.15 0.52
N GLN A 568 -14.51 -19.35 0.78
CA GLN A 568 -14.08 -20.19 1.90
C GLN A 568 -12.60 -20.60 1.78
N LYS A 569 -12.17 -21.08 0.62
CA LYS A 569 -10.77 -21.49 0.38
C LYS A 569 -9.78 -20.34 0.55
N MET A 570 -10.15 -19.15 0.11
CA MET A 570 -9.31 -17.96 0.17
C MET A 570 -9.40 -17.21 1.50
N ASN A 571 -10.14 -17.72 2.50
CA ASN A 571 -10.43 -17.06 3.78
C ASN A 571 -10.94 -15.62 3.62
N LEU A 572 -11.66 -15.34 2.52
CA LEU A 572 -12.19 -14.01 2.25
C LEU A 572 -13.30 -13.62 3.24
N ASP A 573 -13.90 -14.58 3.94
CA ASP A 573 -14.92 -14.35 4.97
C ASP A 573 -14.34 -13.62 6.20
N ARG A 574 -13.05 -13.83 6.52
CA ARG A 574 -12.37 -13.13 7.62
C ARG A 574 -12.04 -11.66 7.32
N ILE A 575 -12.15 -11.24 6.08
CA ILE A 575 -12.01 -9.83 5.69
C ILE A 575 -13.34 -9.09 5.96
N ASN A 576 -14.40 -9.80 6.38
CA ASN A 576 -15.75 -9.28 6.65
C ASN A 576 -15.98 -8.82 8.10
N ALA A 577 -15.00 -8.92 8.99
CA ALA A 577 -15.13 -8.47 10.37
C ALA A 577 -14.77 -7.00 10.56
#